data_83f93bafddf82a3b339242f8bfe76bf0
#
_entry.id   83f93bafddf82a3b339242f8bfe76bf0
#
_cell.length_a   1.000
_cell.length_b   1.000
_cell.length_c   1.000
_cell.angle_alpha   90.00
_cell.angle_beta   90.00
_cell.angle_gamma   90.00
#
_symmetry.space_group_name_H-M   'P 1'
#
loop_
_entity.id
_entity.type
_entity.pdbx_description
1 polymer ?
#
loop_
_entity_poly.entity_id
_entity_poly.type
_entity_poly.pdbx_seq_one_letter_code
_entity_poly.pdbx_strand_id
1 'polypeptide(L)'
;FNKGFENGAGNPVNPSGFKSSYLWEEILQKDNLLQIISEFMLVSVEVTTDEEGNQKEKEMLIFPRYHQLDAVKKLVAHAREHDAGQNYLIQHSAGSGKTKTISWLAHKLASLQSSYNVKIFNSVIVVSDRRVIDKQLRDEVLQFQQVEGVVQAVEKHSSQLRDALDTSKKIIVTTLQKFPYIVDEISKQTDKKFAVIVDEAHSSQSGESTKSLKKVLGSLEEAEKENTGEEELTAEDEILRELSGRGRQKNISFFAFTATPKGKTMELFGTKNADKTFSPFHLYSMRQAI
;
A
#
# COMPACT_ATOMS: atom_id res chain seq x y z
N PHE A 1 -8.74 17.19 16.93
CA PHE A 1 -7.39 17.69 16.67
C PHE A 1 -6.35 16.62 17.04
N ASN A 2 -5.58 16.16 16.07
CA ASN A 2 -4.51 15.17 16.28
C ASN A 2 -3.15 15.87 16.26
N LYS A 3 -2.49 15.94 17.43
CA LYS A 3 -1.15 16.51 17.55
C LYS A 3 -0.12 15.50 17.00
N GLY A 4 0.76 15.93 16.12
CA GLY A 4 1.91 15.11 15.71
C GLY A 4 2.79 14.73 16.90
N PHE A 5 3.35 13.52 16.86
CA PHE A 5 4.24 12.98 17.87
C PHE A 5 5.43 12.30 17.21
N GLU A 6 6.64 12.54 17.71
CA GLU A 6 7.88 11.93 17.16
C GLU A 6 8.04 12.10 15.65
N ASN A 7 7.81 13.30 15.15
CA ASN A 7 7.77 13.63 13.70
C ASN A 7 6.65 12.92 12.90
N GLY A 8 5.70 12.26 13.59
CA GLY A 8 4.54 11.66 12.96
C GLY A 8 3.50 12.70 12.50
N ALA A 9 2.65 12.26 11.59
CA ALA A 9 1.61 13.09 11.00
C ALA A 9 0.63 13.62 12.05
N GLY A 10 0.47 14.92 12.10
CA GLY A 10 -0.50 15.60 12.95
C GLY A 10 -1.13 16.77 12.21
N ASN A 11 -2.26 17.25 12.76
CA ASN A 11 -2.88 18.43 12.19
C ASN A 11 -1.92 19.63 12.33
N PRO A 12 -1.82 20.48 11.31
CA PRO A 12 -1.01 21.70 11.38
C PRO A 12 -1.36 22.55 12.60
N VAL A 13 -0.36 23.07 13.29
CA VAL A 13 -0.54 23.91 14.48
C VAL A 13 -0.30 25.35 14.08
N ASN A 14 -1.31 26.21 14.28
CA ASN A 14 -1.12 27.65 14.20
C ASN A 14 -0.64 28.16 15.58
N PRO A 15 0.61 28.61 15.72
CA PRO A 15 1.13 29.06 17.01
C PRO A 15 0.49 30.37 17.48
N SER A 16 -0.08 31.15 16.57
CA SER A 16 -0.65 32.49 16.83
C SER A 16 -2.19 32.48 16.83
N GLY A 17 -2.82 31.30 16.64
CA GLY A 17 -4.27 31.21 16.51
C GLY A 17 -4.86 29.96 17.15
N PHE A 18 -6.04 29.58 16.67
CA PHE A 18 -6.73 28.39 17.15
C PHE A 18 -6.06 27.12 16.66
N LYS A 19 -5.97 26.08 17.50
CA LYS A 19 -5.42 24.77 17.13
C LYS A 19 -6.17 24.12 15.96
N SER A 20 -7.42 24.48 15.74
CA SER A 20 -8.28 23.98 14.65
C SER A 20 -8.26 24.88 13.41
N SER A 21 -7.42 25.92 13.36
CA SER A 21 -7.42 26.88 12.23
C SER A 21 -7.07 26.20 10.89
N TYR A 22 -6.31 25.12 10.89
CA TYR A 22 -6.02 24.32 9.71
C TYR A 22 -7.29 23.91 8.95
N LEU A 23 -8.43 23.78 9.66
CA LEU A 23 -9.68 23.38 9.04
C LEU A 23 -10.13 24.41 7.98
N TRP A 24 -10.11 25.70 8.30
CA TRP A 24 -10.51 26.75 7.37
C TRP A 24 -9.35 27.36 6.59
N GLU A 25 -8.12 27.27 7.13
CA GLU A 25 -6.91 27.78 6.46
C GLU A 25 -6.40 26.83 5.37
N GLU A 26 -6.67 25.51 5.50
CA GLU A 26 -6.20 24.47 4.58
C GLU A 26 -7.33 23.60 4.03
N ILE A 27 -8.05 22.86 4.89
CA ILE A 27 -8.98 21.81 4.45
C ILE A 27 -10.19 22.38 3.70
N LEU A 28 -10.78 23.45 4.21
CA LEU A 28 -11.98 24.08 3.61
C LEU A 28 -11.63 25.14 2.55
N GLN A 29 -10.35 25.32 2.23
CA GLN A 29 -10.00 26.14 1.07
C GLN A 29 -10.57 25.51 -0.19
N LYS A 30 -11.07 26.36 -1.12
CA LYS A 30 -11.85 25.96 -2.28
C LYS A 30 -11.22 24.79 -3.05
N ASP A 31 -9.95 24.90 -3.41
CA ASP A 31 -9.28 23.90 -4.23
C ASP A 31 -9.05 22.60 -3.48
N ASN A 32 -8.66 22.68 -2.20
CA ASN A 32 -8.50 21.52 -1.34
C ASN A 32 -9.83 20.81 -1.07
N LEU A 33 -10.88 21.56 -0.79
CA LEU A 33 -12.22 21.00 -0.55
C LEU A 33 -12.76 20.32 -1.82
N LEU A 34 -12.63 20.95 -2.98
CA LEU A 34 -13.03 20.35 -4.25
C LEU A 34 -12.22 19.07 -4.54
N GLN A 35 -10.93 19.07 -4.25
CA GLN A 35 -10.09 17.87 -4.38
C GLN A 35 -10.57 16.76 -3.43
N ILE A 36 -10.87 17.09 -2.17
CA ILE A 36 -11.35 16.10 -1.20
C ILE A 36 -12.68 15.49 -1.66
N ILE A 37 -13.63 16.34 -2.09
CA ILE A 37 -14.94 15.89 -2.57
C ILE A 37 -14.80 14.99 -3.80
N SER A 38 -14.02 15.40 -4.79
CA SER A 38 -13.91 14.68 -6.06
C SER A 38 -13.05 13.43 -6.01
N GLU A 39 -12.09 13.37 -5.10
CA GLU A 39 -11.02 12.38 -5.14
C GLU A 39 -10.94 11.46 -3.92
N PHE A 40 -11.50 11.88 -2.77
CA PHE A 40 -11.37 11.15 -1.51
C PHE A 40 -12.70 10.79 -0.87
N MET A 41 -13.77 11.54 -1.13
CA MET A 41 -15.08 11.21 -0.59
C MET A 41 -15.72 10.06 -1.37
N LEU A 42 -16.33 9.14 -0.64
CA LEU A 42 -17.04 7.99 -1.20
C LEU A 42 -18.29 7.71 -0.38
N VAL A 43 -19.39 7.42 -1.05
CA VAL A 43 -20.57 6.81 -0.41
C VAL A 43 -20.40 5.30 -0.47
N SER A 44 -20.29 4.68 0.70
CA SER A 44 -20.24 3.22 0.85
C SER A 44 -21.59 2.72 1.34
N VAL A 45 -22.11 1.67 0.71
CA VAL A 45 -23.33 0.99 1.13
C VAL A 45 -22.96 -0.28 1.86
N GLU A 46 -23.29 -0.37 3.14
CA GLU A 46 -23.12 -1.56 3.96
C GLU A 46 -24.45 -2.30 4.03
N VAL A 47 -24.48 -3.54 3.57
CA VAL A 47 -25.67 -4.39 3.66
C VAL A 47 -25.54 -5.25 4.93
N THR A 48 -26.41 -5.02 5.90
CA THR A 48 -26.51 -5.80 7.12
C THR A 48 -27.77 -6.67 7.08
N THR A 49 -27.66 -7.92 7.53
CA THR A 49 -28.80 -8.83 7.66
C THR A 49 -29.23 -8.85 9.13
N ASP A 50 -30.48 -8.56 9.43
CA ASP A 50 -31.02 -8.64 10.78
C ASP A 50 -31.29 -10.10 11.20
N GLU A 51 -31.66 -10.30 12.46
CA GLU A 51 -31.96 -11.64 13.03
C GLU A 51 -33.12 -12.35 12.33
N GLU A 52 -33.97 -11.60 11.64
CA GLU A 52 -35.13 -12.11 10.87
C GLU A 52 -34.77 -12.44 9.41
N GLY A 53 -33.52 -12.19 8.98
CA GLY A 53 -33.04 -12.44 7.62
C GLY A 53 -33.30 -11.30 6.63
N ASN A 54 -33.85 -10.16 7.08
CA ASN A 54 -34.09 -9.01 6.21
C ASN A 54 -32.79 -8.25 5.97
N GLN A 55 -32.53 -7.87 4.73
CA GLN A 55 -31.39 -7.03 4.37
C GLN A 55 -31.71 -5.55 4.61
N LYS A 56 -30.84 -4.87 5.35
CA LYS A 56 -30.87 -3.42 5.55
C LYS A 56 -29.65 -2.78 4.94
N GLU A 57 -29.85 -1.85 4.05
CA GLU A 57 -28.80 -1.03 3.47
C GLU A 57 -28.55 0.19 4.34
N LYS A 58 -27.28 0.45 4.65
CA LYS A 58 -26.83 1.62 5.38
C LYS A 58 -25.82 2.37 4.53
N GLU A 59 -26.18 3.55 4.08
CA GLU A 59 -25.26 4.44 3.41
C GLU A 59 -24.35 5.14 4.43
N MET A 60 -23.06 5.12 4.16
CA MET A 60 -22.05 5.82 4.94
C MET A 60 -21.20 6.70 4.03
N LEU A 61 -21.07 7.97 4.38
CA LEU A 61 -20.14 8.85 3.72
C LEU A 61 -18.74 8.65 4.32
N ILE A 62 -17.83 8.17 3.50
CA ILE A 62 -16.42 8.01 3.87
C ILE A 62 -15.70 9.32 3.58
N PHE A 63 -15.04 9.85 4.60
CA PHE A 63 -14.20 11.03 4.54
C PHE A 63 -12.79 10.67 5.03
N PRO A 64 -11.71 11.10 4.38
CA PRO A 64 -10.35 10.73 4.79
C PRO A 64 -10.01 11.38 6.15
N ARG A 65 -9.40 10.61 7.03
CA ARG A 65 -8.76 11.16 8.23
C ARG A 65 -7.54 11.98 7.81
N TYR A 66 -7.15 12.95 8.63
CA TYR A 66 -6.04 13.85 8.31
C TYR A 66 -4.76 13.09 7.89
N HIS A 67 -4.31 12.11 8.68
CA HIS A 67 -3.10 11.34 8.36
C HIS A 67 -3.20 10.55 7.05
N GLN A 68 -4.40 10.09 6.67
CA GLN A 68 -4.63 9.37 5.41
C GLN A 68 -4.49 10.34 4.22
N LEU A 69 -5.15 11.50 4.33
CA LEU A 69 -5.07 12.55 3.32
C LEU A 69 -3.64 13.06 3.15
N ASP A 70 -2.95 13.36 4.27
CA ASP A 70 -1.57 13.83 4.28
C ASP A 70 -0.62 12.81 3.65
N ALA A 71 -0.74 11.53 4.03
CA ALA A 71 0.07 10.45 3.46
C ALA A 71 -0.09 10.35 1.95
N VAL A 72 -1.33 10.27 1.46
CA VAL A 72 -1.60 10.12 0.01
C VAL A 72 -1.10 11.34 -0.75
N LYS A 73 -1.38 12.56 -0.26
CA LYS A 73 -0.92 13.81 -0.92
C LYS A 73 0.61 13.86 -1.02
N LYS A 74 1.33 13.57 0.06
CA LYS A 74 2.80 13.58 0.09
C LYS A 74 3.41 12.52 -0.82
N LEU A 75 2.89 11.29 -0.78
CA LEU A 75 3.37 10.19 -1.62
C LEU A 75 3.17 10.48 -3.10
N VAL A 76 2.00 10.98 -3.47
CA VAL A 76 1.67 11.34 -4.86
C VAL A 76 2.52 12.51 -5.36
N ALA A 77 2.71 13.54 -4.53
CA ALA A 77 3.56 14.69 -4.87
C ALA A 77 5.01 14.25 -5.10
N HIS A 78 5.57 13.47 -4.16
CA HIS A 78 6.95 12.97 -4.27
C HIS A 78 7.14 12.03 -5.48
N ALA A 79 6.18 11.12 -5.74
CA ALA A 79 6.22 10.24 -6.90
C ALA A 79 6.12 11.03 -8.23
N ARG A 80 5.38 12.15 -8.24
CA ARG A 80 5.31 13.04 -9.43
C ARG A 80 6.64 13.74 -9.71
N GLU A 81 7.34 14.14 -8.66
CA GLU A 81 8.61 14.87 -8.77
C GLU A 81 9.78 13.95 -9.15
N HIS A 82 9.82 12.73 -8.57
CA HIS A 82 10.98 11.85 -8.66
C HIS A 82 10.83 10.69 -9.64
N ASP A 83 9.65 10.56 -10.26
CA ASP A 83 9.32 9.46 -11.18
C ASP A 83 9.39 8.05 -10.53
N ALA A 84 9.37 6.99 -11.33
CA ALA A 84 9.50 5.62 -10.87
C ALA A 84 10.89 5.31 -10.28
N GLY A 85 11.01 4.19 -9.55
CA GLY A 85 12.27 3.73 -8.96
C GLY A 85 12.51 4.19 -7.53
N GLN A 86 11.49 4.69 -6.82
CA GLN A 86 11.58 5.11 -5.42
C GLN A 86 10.96 4.08 -4.48
N ASN A 87 11.49 3.98 -3.27
CA ASN A 87 10.94 3.16 -2.20
C ASN A 87 10.38 4.05 -1.10
N TYR A 88 9.22 3.68 -0.59
CA TYR A 88 8.51 4.42 0.45
C TYR A 88 8.10 3.48 1.57
N LEU A 89 8.40 3.84 2.80
CA LEU A 89 7.89 3.18 4.00
C LEU A 89 6.79 4.03 4.64
N ILE A 90 5.60 3.46 4.77
CA ILE A 90 4.46 4.11 5.41
C ILE A 90 4.17 3.35 6.70
N GLN A 91 4.61 3.92 7.82
CA GLN A 91 4.40 3.32 9.14
C GLN A 91 3.12 3.88 9.75
N HIS A 92 2.05 3.14 9.62
CA HIS A 92 0.75 3.46 10.21
C HIS A 92 0.31 2.38 11.18
N SER A 93 -0.15 2.78 12.37
CA SER A 93 -0.60 1.86 13.42
C SER A 93 -1.74 0.94 12.97
N ALA A 94 -1.91 -0.18 13.67
CA ALA A 94 -3.10 -1.01 13.51
C ALA A 94 -4.37 -0.18 13.77
N GLY A 95 -5.45 -0.43 13.01
CA GLY A 95 -6.70 0.32 13.13
C GLY A 95 -6.69 1.76 12.57
N SER A 96 -5.57 2.23 12.01
CA SER A 96 -5.47 3.57 11.39
C SER A 96 -6.25 3.71 10.07
N GLY A 97 -6.79 2.62 9.53
CA GLY A 97 -7.48 2.60 8.23
C GLY A 97 -6.52 2.51 7.05
N LYS A 98 -5.42 1.74 7.17
CA LYS A 98 -4.44 1.49 6.11
C LYS A 98 -5.09 1.07 4.80
N THR A 99 -6.04 0.14 4.84
CA THR A 99 -6.75 -0.36 3.65
C THR A 99 -7.36 0.77 2.81
N LYS A 100 -8.03 1.73 3.44
CA LYS A 100 -8.57 2.91 2.75
C LYS A 100 -7.46 3.81 2.18
N THR A 101 -6.39 4.02 2.95
CA THR A 101 -5.23 4.79 2.48
C THR A 101 -4.59 4.15 1.24
N ILE A 102 -4.46 2.82 1.23
CA ILE A 102 -3.95 2.03 0.10
C ILE A 102 -4.88 2.19 -1.11
N SER A 103 -6.19 2.11 -0.91
CA SER A 103 -7.18 2.25 -2.00
C SER A 103 -7.09 3.63 -2.65
N TRP A 104 -7.09 4.72 -1.87
CA TRP A 104 -6.87 6.07 -2.41
C TRP A 104 -5.54 6.20 -3.13
N LEU A 105 -4.45 5.70 -2.53
CA LEU A 105 -3.13 5.76 -3.13
C LEU A 105 -3.09 5.02 -4.48
N ALA A 106 -3.65 3.81 -4.55
CA ALA A 106 -3.68 3.00 -5.76
C ALA A 106 -4.37 3.74 -6.92
N HIS A 107 -5.54 4.32 -6.67
CA HIS A 107 -6.27 5.09 -7.70
C HIS A 107 -5.53 6.36 -8.11
N LYS A 108 -4.90 7.05 -7.16
CA LYS A 108 -4.10 8.26 -7.45
C LYS A 108 -2.87 7.95 -8.29
N LEU A 109 -2.12 6.90 -7.94
CA LEU A 109 -0.96 6.46 -8.70
C LEU A 109 -1.34 5.96 -10.10
N ALA A 110 -2.48 5.26 -10.22
CA ALA A 110 -2.97 4.75 -11.51
C ALA A 110 -3.33 5.83 -12.53
N SER A 111 -3.66 7.03 -12.05
CA SER A 111 -3.97 8.20 -12.88
C SER A 111 -2.87 9.28 -12.86
N LEU A 112 -1.75 9.03 -12.16
CA LEU A 112 -0.71 10.02 -11.94
C LEU A 112 0.02 10.37 -13.23
N GLN A 113 0.11 11.68 -13.49
CA GLN A 113 0.85 12.25 -14.60
C GLN A 113 1.94 13.18 -14.10
N SER A 114 3.03 13.26 -14.84
CA SER A 114 4.09 14.23 -14.66
C SER A 114 3.61 15.65 -15.02
N SER A 115 4.46 16.65 -14.76
CA SER A 115 4.21 18.03 -15.19
C SER A 115 4.06 18.20 -16.72
N TYR A 116 4.51 17.22 -17.48
CA TYR A 116 4.41 17.18 -18.95
C TYR A 116 3.22 16.36 -19.46
N ASN A 117 2.26 16.04 -18.59
CA ASN A 117 1.09 15.19 -18.89
C ASN A 117 1.44 13.77 -19.38
N VAL A 118 2.63 13.28 -19.02
CA VAL A 118 3.05 11.91 -19.31
C VAL A 118 2.70 11.03 -18.11
N LYS A 119 2.06 9.89 -18.35
CA LYS A 119 1.71 8.93 -17.32
C LYS A 119 2.98 8.38 -16.64
N ILE A 120 3.02 8.43 -15.30
CA ILE A 120 4.20 7.98 -14.53
C ILE A 120 4.21 6.46 -14.39
N PHE A 121 3.08 5.83 -14.03
CA PHE A 121 3.01 4.38 -13.87
C PHE A 121 2.06 3.76 -14.91
N ASN A 122 2.50 2.72 -15.57
CA ASN A 122 1.69 1.94 -16.51
C ASN A 122 0.63 1.11 -15.76
N SER A 123 1.04 0.49 -14.64
CA SER A 123 0.14 -0.25 -13.76
C SER A 123 0.54 -0.08 -12.29
N VAL A 124 -0.45 -0.16 -11.41
CA VAL A 124 -0.29 -0.20 -9.96
C VAL A 124 -0.67 -1.60 -9.49
N ILE A 125 0.22 -2.24 -8.74
CA ILE A 125 0.02 -3.59 -8.23
C ILE A 125 -0.15 -3.50 -6.72
N VAL A 126 -1.30 -3.95 -6.21
CA VAL A 126 -1.59 -4.00 -4.77
C VAL A 126 -1.45 -5.43 -4.29
N VAL A 127 -0.56 -5.64 -3.35
CA VAL A 127 -0.19 -6.95 -2.80
C VAL A 127 -0.63 -7.04 -1.35
N SER A 128 -1.42 -8.06 -1.01
CA SER A 128 -1.91 -8.33 0.34
C SER A 128 -1.45 -9.71 0.83
N ASP A 129 -1.16 -9.84 2.14
CA ASP A 129 -0.67 -11.09 2.72
C ASP A 129 -1.75 -12.17 2.88
N ARG A 130 -2.96 -11.79 3.27
CA ARG A 130 -4.00 -12.76 3.67
C ARG A 130 -5.14 -12.87 2.68
N ARG A 131 -5.54 -14.11 2.34
CA ARG A 131 -6.70 -14.37 1.46
C ARG A 131 -8.01 -13.73 1.93
N VAL A 132 -8.23 -13.60 3.25
CA VAL A 132 -9.43 -12.97 3.81
C VAL A 132 -9.34 -11.45 3.72
N ILE A 133 -8.16 -10.86 4.03
CA ILE A 133 -7.90 -9.42 3.89
C ILE A 133 -7.85 -9.04 2.41
N ASP A 134 -7.38 -9.94 1.53
CA ASP A 134 -7.37 -9.77 0.08
C ASP A 134 -8.77 -9.47 -0.46
N LYS A 135 -9.79 -10.18 0.00
CA LYS A 135 -11.18 -9.89 -0.38
C LYS A 135 -11.62 -8.50 0.11
N GLN A 136 -11.36 -8.15 1.36
CA GLN A 136 -11.72 -6.84 1.91
C GLN A 136 -10.96 -5.70 1.22
N LEU A 137 -9.66 -5.85 1.03
CA LEU A 137 -8.84 -4.87 0.33
C LEU A 137 -9.27 -4.72 -1.14
N ARG A 138 -9.53 -5.85 -1.81
CA ARG A 138 -10.04 -5.85 -3.18
C ARG A 138 -11.37 -5.15 -3.28
N ASP A 139 -12.32 -5.50 -2.41
CA ASP A 139 -13.65 -4.91 -2.42
C ASP A 139 -13.58 -3.41 -2.12
N GLU A 140 -12.70 -2.97 -1.21
CA GLU A 140 -12.42 -1.56 -0.99
C GLU A 140 -11.80 -0.87 -2.21
N VAL A 141 -10.79 -1.46 -2.85
CA VAL A 141 -10.19 -0.89 -4.06
C VAL A 141 -11.23 -0.80 -5.20
N LEU A 142 -12.11 -1.80 -5.32
CA LEU A 142 -13.20 -1.78 -6.28
C LEU A 142 -14.26 -0.70 -5.98
N GLN A 143 -14.58 -0.44 -4.71
CA GLN A 143 -15.53 0.62 -4.34
C GLN A 143 -15.08 2.01 -4.77
N PHE A 144 -13.76 2.26 -4.81
CA PHE A 144 -13.19 3.52 -5.29
C PHE A 144 -13.11 3.60 -6.83
N GLN A 145 -13.52 2.55 -7.54
CA GLN A 145 -13.47 2.52 -8.99
C GLN A 145 -14.56 3.42 -9.58
N GLN A 146 -14.18 4.54 -10.17
CA GLN A 146 -15.09 5.43 -10.88
C GLN A 146 -15.40 4.98 -12.32
N VAL A 147 -14.56 4.09 -12.88
CA VAL A 147 -14.68 3.56 -14.24
C VAL A 147 -14.53 2.05 -14.21
N GLU A 148 -15.49 1.32 -14.72
CA GLU A 148 -15.45 -0.14 -14.79
C GLU A 148 -14.23 -0.67 -15.57
N GLY A 149 -13.69 -1.81 -15.13
CA GLY A 149 -12.58 -2.50 -15.79
C GLY A 149 -11.18 -1.93 -15.52
N VAL A 150 -11.05 -0.91 -14.66
CA VAL A 150 -9.76 -0.34 -14.24
C VAL A 150 -9.02 -1.26 -13.29
N VAL A 151 -9.76 -1.97 -12.41
CA VAL A 151 -9.24 -2.89 -11.40
C VAL A 151 -9.41 -4.32 -11.86
N GLN A 152 -8.36 -5.13 -11.73
CA GLN A 152 -8.39 -6.57 -11.98
C GLN A 152 -7.80 -7.34 -10.79
N ALA A 153 -8.57 -8.26 -10.24
CA ALA A 153 -8.09 -9.21 -9.25
C ALA A 153 -7.45 -10.43 -9.96
N VAL A 154 -6.27 -10.84 -9.45
CA VAL A 154 -5.54 -12.01 -9.96
C VAL A 154 -5.47 -13.06 -8.86
N GLU A 155 -6.42 -14.04 -8.90
CA GLU A 155 -6.58 -15.02 -7.83
C GLU A 155 -5.92 -16.37 -8.12
N LYS A 156 -6.02 -16.90 -9.33
CA LYS A 156 -5.77 -18.33 -9.58
C LYS A 156 -4.53 -18.66 -10.39
N HIS A 157 -4.20 -17.95 -11.45
CA HIS A 157 -3.15 -18.36 -12.39
C HIS A 157 -2.16 -17.23 -12.69
N SER A 158 -0.89 -17.59 -12.86
CA SER A 158 0.17 -16.68 -13.31
C SER A 158 -0.11 -16.10 -14.72
N SER A 159 -0.85 -16.83 -15.58
CA SER A 159 -1.30 -16.33 -16.88
C SER A 159 -2.21 -15.10 -16.74
N GLN A 160 -3.12 -15.08 -15.76
CA GLN A 160 -4.00 -13.92 -15.51
C GLN A 160 -3.22 -12.65 -15.16
N LEU A 161 -2.10 -12.80 -14.42
CA LEU A 161 -1.24 -11.65 -14.12
C LEU A 161 -0.56 -11.13 -15.39
N ARG A 162 -0.03 -12.03 -16.21
CA ARG A 162 0.61 -11.66 -17.49
C ARG A 162 -0.40 -10.96 -18.40
N ASP A 163 -1.58 -11.52 -18.56
CA ASP A 163 -2.65 -10.93 -19.36
C ASP A 163 -3.06 -9.55 -18.84
N ALA A 164 -3.12 -9.38 -17.49
CA ALA A 164 -3.42 -8.10 -16.88
C ALA A 164 -2.32 -7.04 -17.13
N LEU A 165 -1.06 -7.44 -17.08
CA LEU A 165 0.09 -6.58 -17.38
C LEU A 165 0.18 -6.23 -18.86
N ASP A 166 -0.10 -7.19 -19.76
CA ASP A 166 -0.07 -7.02 -21.21
C ASP A 166 -1.23 -6.14 -21.70
N THR A 167 -2.43 -6.32 -21.11
CA THR A 167 -3.60 -5.46 -21.38
C THR A 167 -3.54 -4.11 -20.68
N SER A 168 -2.44 -3.80 -19.99
CA SER A 168 -2.21 -2.54 -19.30
C SER A 168 -3.34 -2.15 -18.34
N LYS A 169 -3.84 -3.14 -17.57
CA LYS A 169 -4.78 -2.88 -16.49
C LYS A 169 -4.17 -1.87 -15.52
N LYS A 170 -4.93 -0.87 -15.15
CA LYS A 170 -4.40 0.25 -14.35
C LYS A 170 -4.10 -0.16 -12.92
N ILE A 171 -4.95 -1.00 -12.32
CA ILE A 171 -4.79 -1.52 -10.95
C ILE A 171 -4.95 -3.03 -10.97
N ILE A 172 -3.98 -3.73 -10.38
CA ILE A 172 -3.98 -5.19 -10.25
C ILE A 172 -3.90 -5.51 -8.77
N VAL A 173 -4.87 -6.26 -8.24
CA VAL A 173 -4.88 -6.70 -6.83
C VAL A 173 -4.53 -8.18 -6.78
N THR A 174 -3.57 -8.54 -5.93
CA THR A 174 -3.05 -9.90 -5.83
C THR A 174 -2.50 -10.23 -4.45
N THR A 175 -2.14 -11.50 -4.23
CA THR A 175 -1.64 -11.99 -2.94
C THR A 175 -0.11 -12.04 -2.90
N LEU A 176 0.43 -12.02 -1.67
CA LEU A 176 1.86 -12.05 -1.43
C LEU A 176 2.56 -13.31 -1.96
N GLN A 177 1.86 -14.47 -1.96
CA GLN A 177 2.42 -15.72 -2.50
C GLN A 177 2.81 -15.61 -3.99
N LYS A 178 2.28 -14.63 -4.70
CA LYS A 178 2.62 -14.35 -6.10
C LYS A 178 3.69 -13.28 -6.27
N PHE A 179 4.15 -12.67 -5.17
CA PHE A 179 5.07 -11.54 -5.18
C PHE A 179 6.38 -11.83 -5.95
N PRO A 180 7.10 -12.94 -5.72
CA PRO A 180 8.33 -13.24 -6.46
C PRO A 180 8.09 -13.32 -7.96
N TYR A 181 6.99 -13.96 -8.37
CA TYR A 181 6.61 -14.07 -9.79
C TYR A 181 6.26 -12.69 -10.38
N ILE A 182 5.54 -11.85 -9.63
CA ILE A 182 5.18 -10.50 -10.05
C ILE A 182 6.44 -9.67 -10.31
N VAL A 183 7.36 -9.64 -9.35
CA VAL A 183 8.61 -8.87 -9.46
C VAL A 183 9.45 -9.37 -10.64
N ASP A 184 9.49 -10.68 -10.87
CA ASP A 184 10.18 -11.27 -12.02
C ASP A 184 9.58 -10.80 -13.35
N GLU A 185 8.26 -10.83 -13.50
CA GLU A 185 7.59 -10.43 -14.74
C GLU A 185 7.69 -8.90 -15.01
N ILE A 186 7.53 -8.06 -13.98
CA ILE A 186 7.59 -6.60 -14.17
C ILE A 186 9.03 -6.08 -14.35
N SER A 187 10.04 -6.73 -13.75
CA SER A 187 11.44 -6.36 -13.94
C SER A 187 11.95 -6.62 -15.35
N LYS A 188 11.36 -7.55 -16.08
CA LYS A 188 11.67 -7.82 -17.49
C LYS A 188 11.11 -6.75 -18.44
N GLN A 189 10.07 -6.02 -18.02
CA GLN A 189 9.41 -4.97 -18.81
C GLN A 189 10.03 -3.60 -18.52
N THR A 190 11.28 -3.40 -18.97
CA THR A 190 12.05 -2.17 -18.68
C THR A 190 11.52 -0.90 -19.36
N ASP A 191 10.68 -1.05 -20.35
CA ASP A 191 9.97 0.01 -21.07
C ASP A 191 8.72 0.52 -20.32
N LYS A 192 8.25 -0.26 -19.33
CA LYS A 192 7.08 0.07 -18.51
C LYS A 192 7.48 0.40 -17.08
N LYS A 193 6.72 1.30 -16.45
CA LYS A 193 6.90 1.73 -15.06
C LYS A 193 5.77 1.22 -14.18
N PHE A 194 6.13 0.71 -13.00
CA PHE A 194 5.19 0.06 -12.09
C PHE A 194 5.26 0.69 -10.69
N ALA A 195 4.09 0.80 -10.04
CA ALA A 195 3.99 1.04 -8.61
C ALA A 195 3.51 -0.25 -7.92
N VAL A 196 4.23 -0.68 -6.89
CA VAL A 196 3.87 -1.86 -6.09
C VAL A 196 3.55 -1.41 -4.67
N ILE A 197 2.31 -1.59 -4.26
CA ILE A 197 1.84 -1.28 -2.91
C ILE A 197 1.74 -2.60 -2.14
N VAL A 198 2.45 -2.70 -1.02
CA VAL A 198 2.48 -3.89 -0.16
C VAL A 198 1.76 -3.57 1.14
N ASP A 199 0.67 -4.28 1.42
CA ASP A 199 -0.06 -4.18 2.68
C ASP A 199 0.48 -5.20 3.69
N GLU A 200 0.59 -4.78 4.95
CA GLU A 200 1.13 -5.59 6.04
C GLU A 200 2.50 -6.20 5.69
N ALA A 201 3.47 -5.33 5.32
CA ALA A 201 4.86 -5.74 5.06
C ALA A 201 5.53 -6.45 6.26
N HIS A 202 4.76 -6.73 7.31
CA HIS A 202 5.15 -7.49 8.50
C HIS A 202 4.07 -8.52 8.77
N SER A 203 4.06 -9.70 8.30
CA SER A 203 3.15 -10.74 8.80
C SER A 203 3.84 -11.56 9.89
N SER A 204 3.41 -11.34 11.12
CA SER A 204 3.62 -12.27 12.20
C SER A 204 2.48 -13.28 12.18
N GLN A 205 2.76 -14.54 11.97
CA GLN A 205 1.88 -15.71 12.11
C GLN A 205 1.10 -16.15 10.86
N SER A 206 1.70 -17.02 10.09
CA SER A 206 0.99 -18.16 9.53
C SER A 206 1.97 -19.26 9.09
N GLY A 207 2.30 -20.15 10.04
CA GLY A 207 3.12 -21.35 9.77
C GLY A 207 2.50 -22.36 8.77
N GLU A 208 1.34 -22.10 8.19
CA GLU A 208 0.74 -22.96 7.16
C GLU A 208 1.09 -22.53 5.73
N SER A 209 1.24 -21.25 5.47
CA SER A 209 1.58 -20.75 4.13
C SER A 209 3.05 -21.04 3.77
N THR A 210 3.94 -20.99 4.76
CA THR A 210 5.37 -21.25 4.62
C THR A 210 5.65 -22.73 4.30
N LYS A 211 4.85 -23.66 4.87
CA LYS A 211 4.96 -25.09 4.56
C LYS A 211 4.60 -25.44 3.12
N SER A 212 3.62 -24.72 2.56
CA SER A 212 3.21 -24.93 1.16
C SER A 212 4.23 -24.38 0.17
N LEU A 213 4.91 -23.28 0.49
CA LEU A 213 5.96 -22.69 -0.35
C LEU A 213 7.25 -23.53 -0.31
N LYS A 214 7.66 -24.01 0.89
CA LYS A 214 8.77 -24.95 1.03
C LYS A 214 8.57 -26.23 0.20
N LYS A 215 7.32 -26.70 0.06
CA LYS A 215 7.01 -27.89 -0.72
C LYS A 215 7.11 -27.68 -2.24
N VAL A 216 6.92 -26.45 -2.71
CA VAL A 216 7.01 -26.10 -4.14
C VAL A 216 8.44 -25.74 -4.54
N LEU A 217 9.21 -25.13 -3.63
CA LEU A 217 10.62 -24.78 -3.87
C LEU A 217 11.59 -25.92 -3.48
N GLY A 218 11.17 -26.84 -2.60
CA GLY A 218 11.99 -27.94 -2.08
C GLY A 218 12.15 -29.16 -2.97
N SER A 219 11.63 -29.13 -4.20
CA SER A 219 11.78 -30.26 -5.13
C SER A 219 13.11 -30.28 -5.91
N LEU A 220 14.06 -29.40 -5.61
CA LEU A 220 15.34 -29.35 -6.32
C LEU A 220 16.61 -29.48 -5.46
N GLU A 221 16.52 -29.55 -4.13
CA GLU A 221 17.72 -29.84 -3.29
C GLU A 221 17.33 -30.60 -2.03
N GLU A 222 17.15 -31.91 -2.13
CA GLU A 222 17.38 -32.85 -1.03
C GLU A 222 18.86 -33.17 -0.98
N ALA A 223 19.60 -32.53 -0.09
CA ALA A 223 20.71 -33.15 0.65
C ALA A 223 21.31 -32.17 1.68
N GLU A 224 21.35 -32.64 2.92
CA GLU A 224 22.19 -32.19 4.02
C GLU A 224 21.94 -30.84 4.67
N LYS A 225 21.16 -30.79 5.78
CA LYS A 225 21.69 -30.53 7.13
C LYS A 225 20.62 -30.55 8.19
N GLU A 226 20.66 -31.54 9.05
CA GLU A 226 20.07 -31.57 10.37
C GLU A 226 20.70 -30.48 11.27
N ASN A 227 19.84 -29.92 12.16
CA ASN A 227 20.20 -29.17 13.35
C ASN A 227 20.77 -27.75 13.21
N THR A 228 19.90 -26.79 12.96
CA THR A 228 19.95 -25.48 13.64
C THR A 228 18.54 -24.92 13.66
N GLY A 229 18.09 -24.37 14.81
CA GLY A 229 16.74 -23.83 15.00
C GLY A 229 16.44 -22.71 13.98
N GLU A 230 15.86 -23.07 12.86
CA GLU A 230 15.46 -22.14 11.81
C GLU A 230 14.20 -21.40 12.28
N GLU A 231 14.34 -20.13 12.59
CA GLU A 231 13.21 -19.20 12.68
C GLU A 231 12.45 -19.27 11.35
N GLU A 232 11.13 -19.53 11.42
CA GLU A 232 10.28 -19.55 10.24
C GLU A 232 10.35 -18.18 9.54
N LEU A 233 10.76 -18.16 8.27
CA LEU A 233 10.79 -16.95 7.45
C LEU A 233 9.39 -16.35 7.36
N THR A 234 9.26 -15.09 7.72
CA THR A 234 7.99 -14.35 7.58
C THR A 234 7.82 -13.89 6.13
N ALA A 235 6.57 -13.53 5.77
CA ALA A 235 6.28 -12.94 4.46
C ALA A 235 7.10 -11.68 4.18
N GLU A 236 7.40 -10.90 5.23
CA GLU A 236 8.33 -9.77 5.16
C GLU A 236 9.74 -10.21 4.77
N ASP A 237 10.24 -11.29 5.37
CA ASP A 237 11.59 -11.80 5.08
C ASP A 237 11.69 -12.29 3.62
N GLU A 238 10.62 -12.85 3.06
CA GLU A 238 10.56 -13.25 1.65
C GLU A 238 10.61 -12.02 0.71
N ILE A 239 9.81 -10.97 1.01
CA ILE A 239 9.86 -9.70 0.26
C ILE A 239 11.25 -9.10 0.33
N LEU A 240 11.81 -9.01 1.54
CA LEU A 240 13.14 -8.42 1.77
C LEU A 240 14.24 -9.20 1.05
N ARG A 241 14.18 -10.54 1.06
CA ARG A 241 15.13 -11.41 0.36
C ARG A 241 15.05 -11.21 -1.14
N GLU A 242 13.84 -11.20 -1.70
CA GLU A 242 13.61 -11.02 -3.13
C GLU A 242 14.11 -9.64 -3.62
N LEU A 243 13.78 -8.58 -2.91
CA LEU A 243 14.16 -7.23 -3.29
C LEU A 243 15.65 -6.94 -3.04
N SER A 244 16.24 -7.48 -1.95
CA SER A 244 17.67 -7.33 -1.67
C SER A 244 18.53 -8.03 -2.71
N GLY A 245 18.08 -9.20 -3.20
CA GLY A 245 18.77 -9.96 -4.23
C GLY A 245 18.80 -9.29 -5.60
N ARG A 246 17.76 -8.50 -5.92
CA ARG A 246 17.61 -7.83 -7.24
C ARG A 246 18.18 -6.41 -7.27
N GLY A 247 18.42 -5.80 -6.12
CA GLY A 247 18.81 -4.40 -6.02
C GLY A 247 17.71 -3.43 -6.44
N ARG A 248 18.03 -2.14 -6.46
CA ARG A 248 17.06 -1.07 -6.79
C ARG A 248 16.68 -1.10 -8.27
N GLN A 249 15.39 -1.29 -8.54
CA GLN A 249 14.82 -1.30 -9.89
C GLN A 249 14.39 0.12 -10.29
N LYS A 250 14.93 0.65 -11.39
CA LYS A 250 14.63 2.03 -11.83
C LYS A 250 13.19 2.22 -12.35
N ASN A 251 12.57 1.16 -12.78
CA ASN A 251 11.21 1.18 -13.35
C ASN A 251 10.13 0.76 -12.35
N ILE A 252 10.47 0.44 -11.09
CA ILE A 252 9.53 -0.03 -10.08
C ILE A 252 9.66 0.84 -8.83
N SER A 253 8.55 1.41 -8.38
CA SER A 253 8.45 2.05 -7.06
C SER A 253 7.68 1.16 -6.08
N PHE A 254 8.20 1.05 -4.86
CA PHE A 254 7.56 0.27 -3.80
C PHE A 254 7.00 1.18 -2.71
N PHE A 255 5.76 0.88 -2.29
CA PHE A 255 5.03 1.57 -1.23
C PHE A 255 4.68 0.53 -0.16
N ALA A 256 5.52 0.40 0.86
CA ALA A 256 5.36 -0.59 1.92
C ALA A 256 4.58 0.00 3.11
N PHE A 257 3.40 -0.55 3.37
CA PHE A 257 2.58 -0.22 4.53
C PHE A 257 2.81 -1.23 5.65
N THR A 258 3.08 -0.73 6.86
CA THR A 258 3.27 -1.58 8.04
C THR A 258 2.96 -0.83 9.33
N ALA A 259 2.56 -1.54 10.38
CA ALA A 259 2.43 -0.96 11.71
C ALA A 259 3.77 -0.98 12.49
N THR A 260 4.57 -2.02 12.27
CA THR A 260 5.79 -2.32 13.06
C THR A 260 6.93 -2.75 12.14
N PRO A 261 7.64 -1.80 11.47
CA PRO A 261 8.73 -2.15 10.56
C PRO A 261 9.90 -2.77 11.34
N LYS A 262 10.49 -3.84 10.79
CA LYS A 262 11.76 -4.41 11.25
C LYS A 262 12.94 -3.57 10.74
N GLY A 263 14.14 -3.79 11.32
CA GLY A 263 15.35 -3.06 10.91
C GLY A 263 15.64 -3.16 9.40
N LYS A 264 15.56 -4.35 8.83
CA LYS A 264 15.75 -4.57 7.38
C LYS A 264 14.67 -3.87 6.51
N THR A 265 13.43 -3.80 6.98
CA THR A 265 12.35 -3.08 6.29
C THR A 265 12.63 -1.59 6.26
N MET A 266 13.14 -1.04 7.38
CA MET A 266 13.59 0.35 7.47
C MET A 266 14.74 0.65 6.50
N GLU A 267 15.73 -0.24 6.40
CA GLU A 267 16.85 -0.07 5.47
C GLU A 267 16.43 -0.12 4.00
N LEU A 268 15.46 -0.98 3.64
CA LEU A 268 15.05 -1.18 2.26
C LEU A 268 14.05 -0.11 1.76
N PHE A 269 13.10 0.27 2.60
CA PHE A 269 11.99 1.15 2.22
C PHE A 269 12.05 2.52 2.88
N GLY A 270 12.81 2.67 3.96
CA GLY A 270 12.91 3.93 4.70
C GLY A 270 13.77 4.97 4.00
N THR A 271 13.57 6.21 4.38
CA THR A 271 14.38 7.34 3.94
C THR A 271 15.64 7.41 4.78
N LYS A 272 16.81 7.44 4.14
CA LYS A 272 18.10 7.54 4.82
C LYS A 272 18.32 8.97 5.31
N ASN A 273 18.55 9.14 6.61
CA ASN A 273 18.84 10.41 7.25
C ASN A 273 20.34 10.77 7.17
N ALA A 274 20.67 12.03 7.51
CA ALA A 274 22.05 12.53 7.50
C ALA A 274 22.96 11.79 8.51
N ASP A 275 22.40 11.31 9.63
CA ASP A 275 23.08 10.52 10.67
C ASP A 275 23.20 9.03 10.34
N LYS A 276 22.88 8.63 9.11
CA LYS A 276 22.85 7.25 8.59
C LYS A 276 21.75 6.36 9.19
N THR A 277 20.86 6.87 10.00
CA THR A 277 19.64 6.17 10.41
C THR A 277 18.61 6.16 9.29
N PHE A 278 17.56 5.34 9.46
CA PHE A 278 16.44 5.31 8.50
C PHE A 278 15.16 5.72 9.21
N SER A 279 14.31 6.47 8.53
CA SER A 279 13.00 6.87 8.99
C SER A 279 11.92 6.52 7.97
N PRO A 280 10.66 6.29 8.40
CA PRO A 280 9.56 6.14 7.47
C PRO A 280 9.34 7.45 6.70
N PHE A 281 8.90 7.32 5.45
CA PHE A 281 8.47 8.47 4.65
C PHE A 281 7.26 9.18 5.27
N HIS A 282 6.35 8.38 5.85
CA HIS A 282 5.19 8.89 6.56
C HIS A 282 4.92 8.04 7.82
N LEU A 283 4.77 8.70 8.96
CA LEU A 283 4.56 8.07 10.26
C LEU A 283 3.21 8.49 10.88
N TYR A 284 2.40 7.52 11.27
CA TYR A 284 1.25 7.68 12.16
C TYR A 284 1.30 6.59 13.24
N SER A 285 1.88 6.95 14.38
CA SER A 285 2.20 6.02 15.45
C SER A 285 0.96 5.55 16.22
N MET A 286 1.09 4.41 16.93
CA MET A 286 0.04 3.92 17.83
C MET A 286 -0.33 4.95 18.92
N ARG A 287 0.66 5.70 19.42
CA ARG A 287 0.43 6.76 20.42
C ARG A 287 -0.41 7.92 19.90
N GLN A 288 -0.45 8.12 18.59
CA GLN A 288 -1.30 9.13 17.95
C GLN A 288 -2.70 8.59 17.67
N ALA A 289 -2.86 7.27 17.59
CA ALA A 289 -4.11 6.59 17.29
C ALA A 289 -5.00 6.38 18.52
N ILE A 290 -4.39 6.40 19.73
CA ILE A 290 -5.06 6.31 21.04
C ILE A 290 -5.36 7.71 21.56
#